data_8ce8a808382535b7bbb048ff8ea10f07
#
_entry.id   8ce8a808382535b7bbb048ff8ea10f07
#
_cell.length_a   1.000
_cell.length_b   1.000
_cell.length_c   1.000
_cell.angle_alpha   90.00
_cell.angle_beta   90.00
_cell.angle_gamma   90.00
#
_symmetry.space_group_name_H-M   'P 1'
#
loop_
_entity.id
_entity.type
_entity.pdbx_description
1 polymer ?
#
loop_
_entity_poly.entity_id
_entity_poly.type
_entity_poly.pdbx_seq_one_letter_code
_entity_poly.pdbx_strand_id
1 'polypeptide(L)'
;MTQQYQAVILAAGRGSRLGDRTKEIPKALLPIGPRSLTDRTETTFLRRQSEQLYAAGVKQIVIVVGTLKQQIIDDVKRWDIPVTLVENPTPDMGISGSLHSFQYAVRSPHGILDGRMQTILADADIVYHRDVLKTLLDSPAQSSLLVCHRTSGDNEEVRAYGSESRPRFLGKGLTPALVGGEPCLGEATGIVKFAPQDHVLARDTINWMVGDPDAEEGSLRRRGYSPARMATEHEELTQRFMRYGRMHCVRFGQELPFMECDDAREYARVRESFYPSLLAMEGNPGKQASAAS
;
A
#
# COMPACT_ATOMS: atom_id res chain seq x y z
N MET A 1 -2.23 -11.12 -24.23
CA MET A 1 -3.38 -11.03 -23.31
C MET A 1 -3.24 -9.75 -22.50
N THR A 2 -4.30 -8.95 -22.39
CA THR A 2 -4.28 -7.73 -21.56
C THR A 2 -4.15 -8.15 -20.11
N GLN A 3 -3.19 -7.57 -19.38
CA GLN A 3 -3.02 -7.85 -17.95
C GLN A 3 -4.27 -7.38 -17.19
N GLN A 4 -4.76 -8.22 -16.29
CA GLN A 4 -5.87 -7.89 -15.41
C GLN A 4 -5.34 -7.68 -13.99
N TYR A 5 -5.91 -6.71 -13.29
CA TYR A 5 -5.50 -6.31 -11.95
C TYR A 5 -6.65 -6.40 -10.96
N GLN A 6 -6.33 -6.82 -9.75
CA GLN A 6 -7.13 -6.67 -8.54
C GLN A 6 -6.30 -5.90 -7.50
N ALA A 7 -6.96 -5.26 -6.55
CA ALA A 7 -6.26 -4.51 -5.50
C ALA A 7 -6.80 -4.85 -4.12
N VAL A 8 -5.91 -4.80 -3.13
CA VAL A 8 -6.22 -4.85 -1.71
C VAL A 8 -5.71 -3.56 -1.07
N ILE A 9 -6.60 -2.81 -0.42
CA ILE A 9 -6.25 -1.61 0.34
C ILE A 9 -6.34 -1.92 1.83
N LEU A 10 -5.27 -1.67 2.57
CA LEU A 10 -5.17 -1.96 4.00
C LEU A 10 -5.65 -0.76 4.83
N ALA A 11 -6.92 -0.77 5.22
CA ALA A 11 -7.58 0.30 5.97
C ALA A 11 -8.01 -0.12 7.39
N ALA A 12 -7.42 -1.17 7.96
CA ALA A 12 -7.81 -1.71 9.26
C ALA A 12 -7.14 -1.02 10.45
N GLY A 13 -6.07 -0.26 10.23
CA GLY A 13 -5.23 0.33 11.26
C GLY A 13 -5.90 1.47 12.04
N ARG A 14 -5.43 1.69 13.27
CA ARG A 14 -5.96 2.72 14.19
C ARG A 14 -5.48 4.14 13.87
N GLY A 15 -4.30 4.30 13.27
CA GLY A 15 -3.71 5.61 12.99
C GLY A 15 -3.36 6.43 14.25
N SER A 16 -2.93 5.77 15.32
CA SER A 16 -2.74 6.36 16.66
C SER A 16 -1.79 7.57 16.70
N ARG A 17 -0.81 7.65 15.78
CA ARG A 17 0.12 8.78 15.65
C ARG A 17 -0.54 10.11 15.26
N LEU A 18 -1.77 10.07 14.75
CA LEU A 18 -2.58 11.25 14.43
C LEU A 18 -3.34 11.82 15.65
N GLY A 19 -3.23 11.18 16.83
CA GLY A 19 -3.78 11.64 18.09
C GLY A 19 -5.31 11.70 18.08
N ASP A 20 -5.87 12.83 18.53
CA ASP A 20 -7.33 13.00 18.68
C ASP A 20 -8.10 12.89 17.38
N ARG A 21 -7.46 13.16 16.22
CA ARG A 21 -8.13 13.10 14.92
C ARG A 21 -8.64 11.71 14.55
N THR A 22 -7.95 10.67 15.03
CA THR A 22 -8.29 9.28 14.71
C THR A 22 -8.95 8.52 15.86
N LYS A 23 -9.31 9.22 16.94
CA LYS A 23 -10.10 8.61 18.00
C LYS A 23 -11.51 8.22 17.54
N GLU A 24 -12.11 9.07 16.72
CA GLU A 24 -13.49 8.93 16.26
C GLU A 24 -13.62 8.69 14.74
N ILE A 25 -12.58 8.97 13.96
CA ILE A 25 -12.60 8.82 12.50
C ILE A 25 -11.43 7.92 12.08
N PRO A 26 -11.65 6.86 11.27
CA PRO A 26 -10.56 6.06 10.72
C PRO A 26 -9.57 6.93 9.95
N LYS A 27 -8.27 6.70 10.09
CA LYS A 27 -7.22 7.42 9.34
C LYS A 27 -7.53 7.49 7.84
N ALA A 28 -7.96 6.38 7.27
CA ALA A 28 -8.31 6.24 5.85
C ALA A 28 -9.47 7.15 5.40
N LEU A 29 -10.36 7.55 6.33
CA LEU A 29 -11.48 8.46 6.08
C LEU A 29 -11.19 9.92 6.43
N LEU A 30 -9.98 10.25 6.87
CA LEU A 30 -9.63 11.65 7.07
C LEU A 30 -9.75 12.42 5.74
N PRO A 31 -10.42 13.58 5.75
CA PRO A 31 -10.62 14.38 4.55
C PRO A 31 -9.30 15.00 4.09
N ILE A 32 -9.02 14.96 2.80
CA ILE A 32 -7.79 15.53 2.22
C ILE A 32 -8.04 16.79 1.39
N GLY A 33 -9.28 17.05 0.96
CA GLY A 33 -9.66 18.21 0.18
C GLY A 33 -10.75 17.89 -0.85
N PRO A 34 -10.98 18.76 -1.86
CA PRO A 34 -12.00 18.55 -2.87
C PRO A 34 -11.65 17.37 -3.80
N ARG A 35 -12.67 16.66 -4.27
CA ARG A 35 -12.52 15.48 -5.14
C ARG A 35 -11.82 15.79 -6.48
N SER A 36 -12.06 16.99 -7.01
CA SER A 36 -11.39 17.51 -8.21
C SER A 36 -11.42 19.04 -8.24
N LEU A 37 -10.84 19.64 -9.27
CA LEU A 37 -10.94 21.10 -9.48
C LEU A 37 -12.37 21.56 -9.76
N THR A 38 -13.22 20.72 -10.31
CA THR A 38 -14.63 21.00 -10.67
C THR A 38 -15.62 20.41 -9.67
N ASP A 39 -15.29 19.32 -9.00
CA ASP A 39 -16.11 18.73 -7.95
C ASP A 39 -15.54 19.11 -6.57
N ARG A 40 -16.25 20.01 -5.88
CA ARG A 40 -15.85 20.53 -4.56
C ARG A 40 -16.26 19.63 -3.39
N THR A 41 -16.91 18.51 -3.65
CA THR A 41 -17.21 17.50 -2.63
C THR A 41 -15.91 17.02 -1.98
N GLU A 42 -15.87 17.01 -0.66
CA GLU A 42 -14.68 16.56 0.07
C GLU A 42 -14.40 15.07 -0.17
N THR A 43 -13.14 14.73 -0.43
CA THR A 43 -12.69 13.36 -0.57
C THR A 43 -11.76 12.96 0.56
N THR A 44 -11.57 11.65 0.75
CA THR A 44 -10.73 11.04 1.78
C THR A 44 -9.56 10.30 1.12
N PHE A 45 -8.55 9.91 1.91
CA PHE A 45 -7.46 9.07 1.41
C PHE A 45 -8.01 7.81 0.70
N LEU A 46 -8.87 7.08 1.38
CA LEU A 46 -9.41 5.81 0.90
C LEU A 46 -10.24 5.96 -0.37
N ARG A 47 -11.15 6.95 -0.40
CA ARG A 47 -12.00 7.18 -1.56
C ARG A 47 -11.17 7.57 -2.78
N ARG A 48 -10.26 8.52 -2.63
CA ARG A 48 -9.38 8.95 -3.73
C ARG A 48 -8.57 7.78 -4.31
N GLN A 49 -7.94 6.99 -3.45
CA GLN A 49 -7.13 5.84 -3.89
C GLN A 49 -8.00 4.80 -4.61
N SER A 50 -9.19 4.50 -4.08
CA SER A 50 -10.13 3.56 -4.71
C SER A 50 -10.59 4.06 -6.09
N GLU A 51 -10.89 5.36 -6.23
CA GLU A 51 -11.25 5.99 -7.50
C GLU A 51 -10.11 5.93 -8.52
N GLN A 52 -8.87 6.17 -8.09
CA GLN A 52 -7.69 6.08 -8.97
C GLN A 52 -7.45 4.64 -9.47
N LEU A 53 -7.56 3.64 -8.58
CA LEU A 53 -7.46 2.23 -8.95
C LEU A 53 -8.56 1.83 -9.95
N TYR A 54 -9.81 2.24 -9.68
CA TYR A 54 -10.94 1.96 -10.57
C TYR A 54 -10.77 2.62 -11.94
N ALA A 55 -10.39 3.90 -11.97
CA ALA A 55 -10.12 4.66 -13.19
C ALA A 55 -8.95 4.06 -14.00
N ALA A 56 -7.97 3.47 -13.33
CA ALA A 56 -6.85 2.77 -13.96
C ALA A 56 -7.24 1.36 -14.49
N GLY A 57 -8.50 0.94 -14.36
CA GLY A 57 -9.02 -0.33 -14.88
C GLY A 57 -8.80 -1.55 -13.99
N VAL A 58 -8.52 -1.33 -12.69
CA VAL A 58 -8.47 -2.42 -11.70
C VAL A 58 -9.87 -3.04 -11.59
N LYS A 59 -9.97 -4.36 -11.82
CA LYS A 59 -11.26 -5.05 -11.94
C LYS A 59 -11.97 -5.32 -10.63
N GLN A 60 -11.20 -5.46 -9.55
CA GLN A 60 -11.70 -5.77 -8.22
C GLN A 60 -10.90 -5.00 -7.19
N ILE A 61 -11.57 -4.29 -6.30
CA ILE A 61 -10.95 -3.56 -5.19
C ILE A 61 -11.52 -4.14 -3.90
N VAL A 62 -10.63 -4.70 -3.08
CA VAL A 62 -10.94 -5.21 -1.73
C VAL A 62 -10.34 -4.25 -0.72
N ILE A 63 -11.14 -3.80 0.22
CA ILE A 63 -10.69 -2.93 1.32
C ILE A 63 -10.75 -3.74 2.61
N VAL A 64 -9.61 -3.87 3.29
CA VAL A 64 -9.57 -4.53 4.59
C VAL A 64 -9.87 -3.50 5.67
N VAL A 65 -10.93 -3.72 6.42
CA VAL A 65 -11.42 -2.82 7.47
C VAL A 65 -11.22 -3.42 8.86
N GLY A 66 -11.10 -2.58 9.88
CA GLY A 66 -10.89 -3.03 11.26
C GLY A 66 -11.35 -1.99 12.26
N THR A 67 -10.44 -1.18 12.80
CA THR A 67 -10.78 -0.11 13.73
C THR A 67 -11.79 0.86 13.12
N LEU A 68 -12.86 1.17 13.86
CA LEU A 68 -13.96 2.04 13.44
C LEU A 68 -14.58 1.63 12.08
N LYS A 69 -14.57 0.34 11.76
CA LYS A 69 -15.01 -0.22 10.47
C LYS A 69 -16.38 0.26 10.00
N GLN A 70 -17.32 0.50 10.95
CA GLN A 70 -18.68 0.89 10.60
C GLN A 70 -18.72 2.19 9.78
N GLN A 71 -17.84 3.13 10.09
CA GLN A 71 -17.76 4.39 9.34
C GLN A 71 -17.28 4.17 7.91
N ILE A 72 -16.31 3.27 7.70
CA ILE A 72 -15.85 2.91 6.35
C ILE A 72 -16.99 2.21 5.60
N ILE A 73 -17.70 1.28 6.24
CA ILE A 73 -18.86 0.58 5.64
C ILE A 73 -19.92 1.58 5.20
N ASP A 74 -20.24 2.58 6.02
CA ASP A 74 -21.28 3.56 5.72
C ASP A 74 -20.84 4.59 4.68
N ASP A 75 -19.53 4.90 4.62
CA ASP A 75 -18.99 5.79 3.59
C ASP A 75 -18.98 5.12 2.21
N VAL A 76 -18.49 3.89 2.14
CA VAL A 76 -18.40 3.09 0.90
C VAL A 76 -19.76 2.88 0.23
N LYS A 77 -20.85 2.74 0.99
CA LYS A 77 -22.22 2.64 0.45
C LYS A 77 -22.64 3.83 -0.42
N ARG A 78 -21.98 4.97 -0.24
CA ARG A 78 -22.26 6.22 -0.98
C ARG A 78 -21.37 6.40 -2.21
N TRP A 79 -20.49 5.44 -2.50
CA TRP A 79 -19.57 5.54 -3.62
C TRP A 79 -20.19 4.98 -4.91
N ASP A 80 -19.84 5.60 -6.04
CA ASP A 80 -20.28 5.16 -7.38
C ASP A 80 -19.35 4.08 -7.99
N ILE A 81 -18.35 3.63 -7.23
CA ILE A 81 -17.41 2.58 -7.65
C ILE A 81 -17.63 1.30 -6.85
N PRO A 82 -17.55 0.13 -7.51
CA PRO A 82 -17.70 -1.15 -6.81
C PRO A 82 -16.47 -1.47 -5.98
N VAL A 83 -16.65 -1.69 -4.69
CA VAL A 83 -15.61 -2.18 -3.79
C VAL A 83 -16.18 -3.29 -2.90
N THR A 84 -15.30 -4.16 -2.41
CA THR A 84 -15.63 -5.24 -1.50
C THR A 84 -14.93 -5.01 -0.17
N LEU A 85 -15.62 -5.27 0.94
CA LEU A 85 -15.07 -5.12 2.28
C LEU A 85 -14.73 -6.47 2.89
N VAL A 86 -13.55 -6.58 3.48
CA VAL A 86 -13.12 -7.73 4.27
C VAL A 86 -12.74 -7.24 5.66
N GLU A 87 -13.19 -7.93 6.68
CA GLU A 87 -12.90 -7.54 8.06
C GLU A 87 -11.62 -8.19 8.58
N ASN A 88 -10.75 -7.40 9.21
CA ASN A 88 -9.78 -7.87 10.17
C ASN A 88 -10.42 -7.77 11.57
N PRO A 89 -10.80 -8.88 12.21
CA PRO A 89 -11.54 -8.86 13.48
C PRO A 89 -10.68 -8.47 14.69
N THR A 90 -9.34 -8.43 14.54
CA THR A 90 -8.40 -8.18 15.63
C THR A 90 -7.40 -7.07 15.32
N PRO A 91 -7.82 -5.88 14.82
CA PRO A 91 -6.89 -4.88 14.29
C PRO A 91 -6.02 -4.20 15.36
N ASP A 92 -6.47 -4.19 16.63
CA ASP A 92 -5.84 -3.43 17.72
C ASP A 92 -5.20 -4.30 18.81
N MET A 93 -5.07 -5.59 18.61
CA MET A 93 -4.61 -6.52 19.65
C MET A 93 -3.09 -6.52 19.87
N GLY A 94 -2.33 -5.65 19.24
CA GLY A 94 -0.85 -5.64 19.27
C GLY A 94 -0.19 -6.88 18.65
N ILE A 95 -1.02 -7.80 18.18
CA ILE A 95 -0.64 -9.06 17.50
C ILE A 95 -1.05 -9.06 16.03
N SER A 96 -1.65 -7.99 15.54
CA SER A 96 -2.16 -7.87 14.17
C SER A 96 -1.54 -6.65 13.49
N GLY A 97 -0.65 -6.89 12.55
CA GLY A 97 -0.09 -5.87 11.65
C GLY A 97 -0.76 -5.88 10.27
N SER A 98 -0.19 -5.12 9.35
CA SER A 98 -0.67 -5.00 7.98
C SER A 98 -0.67 -6.35 7.24
N LEU A 99 0.29 -7.24 7.52
CA LEU A 99 0.35 -8.58 6.93
C LEU A 99 -0.81 -9.48 7.38
N HIS A 100 -1.28 -9.37 8.63
CA HIS A 100 -2.47 -10.08 9.09
C HIS A 100 -3.73 -9.57 8.35
N SER A 101 -3.85 -8.25 8.18
CA SER A 101 -4.93 -7.67 7.40
C SER A 101 -4.91 -8.20 5.95
N PHE A 102 -3.73 -8.30 5.33
CA PHE A 102 -3.59 -8.89 4.01
C PHE A 102 -3.98 -10.38 3.99
N GLN A 103 -3.60 -11.15 4.99
CA GLN A 103 -4.01 -12.57 5.11
C GLN A 103 -5.53 -12.72 5.11
N TYR A 104 -6.28 -11.88 5.80
CA TYR A 104 -7.74 -11.93 5.78
C TYR A 104 -8.31 -11.70 4.38
N ALA A 105 -7.76 -10.76 3.62
CA ALA A 105 -8.14 -10.57 2.21
C ALA A 105 -7.82 -11.80 1.36
N VAL A 106 -6.64 -12.39 1.53
CA VAL A 106 -6.20 -13.59 0.79
C VAL A 106 -7.08 -14.81 1.08
N ARG A 107 -7.55 -14.95 2.31
CA ARG A 107 -8.42 -16.06 2.75
C ARG A 107 -9.90 -15.83 2.44
N SER A 108 -10.27 -14.61 2.05
CA SER A 108 -11.63 -14.30 1.67
C SER A 108 -12.04 -15.01 0.37
N PRO A 109 -13.36 -15.16 0.10
CA PRO A 109 -13.83 -15.83 -1.12
C PRO A 109 -13.61 -15.00 -2.40
N HIS A 110 -12.88 -13.89 -2.30
CA HIS A 110 -12.71 -12.94 -3.40
C HIS A 110 -11.54 -13.26 -4.34
N GLY A 111 -10.85 -14.38 -4.15
CA GLY A 111 -9.81 -14.86 -5.08
C GLY A 111 -8.51 -14.02 -5.08
N ILE A 112 -8.20 -13.36 -3.97
CA ILE A 112 -6.93 -12.64 -3.82
C ILE A 112 -5.76 -13.63 -3.80
N LEU A 113 -4.75 -13.37 -4.63
CA LEU A 113 -3.59 -14.26 -4.84
C LEU A 113 -3.99 -15.67 -5.34
N ASP A 114 -5.00 -15.79 -6.19
CA ASP A 114 -5.46 -17.10 -6.70
C ASP A 114 -4.81 -17.53 -8.03
N GLY A 115 -3.85 -16.78 -8.53
CA GLY A 115 -3.12 -17.07 -9.78
C GLY A 115 -3.76 -16.48 -11.04
N ARG A 116 -4.89 -15.78 -10.96
CA ARG A 116 -5.62 -15.29 -12.15
C ARG A 116 -5.25 -13.86 -12.55
N MET A 117 -5.22 -12.93 -11.60
CA MET A 117 -4.98 -11.50 -11.82
C MET A 117 -3.73 -11.05 -11.08
N GLN A 118 -3.06 -10.03 -11.56
CA GLN A 118 -2.04 -9.37 -10.77
C GLN A 118 -2.67 -8.72 -9.55
N THR A 119 -2.09 -8.92 -8.37
CA THR A 119 -2.61 -8.38 -7.11
C THR A 119 -1.80 -7.18 -6.67
N ILE A 120 -2.44 -6.02 -6.56
CA ILE A 120 -1.86 -4.81 -5.98
C ILE A 120 -2.23 -4.80 -4.50
N LEU A 121 -1.24 -4.68 -3.63
CA LEU A 121 -1.41 -4.38 -2.22
C LEU A 121 -1.05 -2.91 -2.01
N ALA A 122 -1.85 -2.17 -1.25
CA ALA A 122 -1.60 -0.75 -0.99
C ALA A 122 -2.03 -0.34 0.42
N ASP A 123 -1.25 0.54 1.04
CA ASP A 123 -1.63 1.22 2.26
C ASP A 123 -2.69 2.28 2.01
N ALA A 124 -3.58 2.52 2.99
CA ALA A 124 -4.75 3.39 2.82
C ALA A 124 -4.48 4.88 3.07
N ASP A 125 -3.29 5.25 3.50
CA ASP A 125 -2.90 6.57 4.00
C ASP A 125 -1.91 7.31 3.10
N ILE A 126 -1.86 6.91 1.85
CA ILE A 126 -0.99 7.48 0.82
C ILE A 126 -1.78 8.37 -0.16
N VAL A 127 -1.14 9.45 -0.60
CA VAL A 127 -1.65 10.36 -1.63
C VAL A 127 -0.60 10.51 -2.72
N TYR A 128 -1.00 10.27 -3.97
CA TYR A 128 -0.08 10.27 -5.10
C TYR A 128 -0.73 10.78 -6.39
N HIS A 129 0.09 11.21 -7.33
CA HIS A 129 -0.35 11.54 -8.68
C HIS A 129 -0.80 10.27 -9.43
N ARG A 130 -1.88 10.35 -10.21
CA ARG A 130 -2.43 9.18 -10.94
C ARG A 130 -1.40 8.44 -11.79
N ASP A 131 -0.40 9.11 -12.34
CA ASP A 131 0.64 8.49 -13.16
C ASP A 131 1.65 7.66 -12.34
N VAL A 132 1.70 7.84 -11.02
CA VAL A 132 2.47 6.95 -10.12
C VAL A 132 1.94 5.51 -10.20
N LEU A 133 0.62 5.33 -10.11
CA LEU A 133 0.00 4.02 -10.28
C LEU A 133 0.20 3.49 -11.71
N LYS A 134 0.07 4.36 -12.70
CA LYS A 134 0.30 3.99 -14.12
C LYS A 134 1.69 3.43 -14.33
N THR A 135 2.73 4.00 -13.72
CA THR A 135 4.11 3.48 -13.80
C THR A 135 4.20 2.01 -13.35
N LEU A 136 3.47 1.63 -12.28
CA LEU A 136 3.42 0.25 -11.81
C LEU A 136 2.63 -0.67 -12.75
N LEU A 137 1.48 -0.20 -13.27
CA LEU A 137 0.62 -0.99 -14.16
C LEU A 137 1.28 -1.25 -15.52
N ASP A 138 2.01 -0.28 -16.06
CA ASP A 138 2.74 -0.40 -17.32
C ASP A 138 4.04 -1.23 -17.19
N SER A 139 4.47 -1.52 -15.97
CA SER A 139 5.66 -2.35 -15.72
C SER A 139 5.44 -3.81 -16.11
N PRO A 140 6.52 -4.59 -16.39
CA PRO A 140 6.41 -6.01 -16.70
C PRO A 140 5.56 -6.81 -15.72
N ALA A 141 4.99 -7.94 -16.18
CA ALA A 141 4.15 -8.85 -15.38
C ALA A 141 4.97 -9.67 -14.38
N GLN A 142 5.63 -8.99 -13.46
CA GLN A 142 6.44 -9.56 -12.38
C GLN A 142 6.09 -8.89 -11.04
N SER A 143 6.38 -9.55 -9.93
CA SER A 143 6.18 -8.97 -8.60
C SER A 143 7.11 -7.78 -8.41
N SER A 144 6.54 -6.64 -8.01
CA SER A 144 7.27 -5.37 -7.99
C SER A 144 6.85 -4.51 -6.80
N LEU A 145 7.84 -3.87 -6.18
CA LEU A 145 7.66 -2.78 -5.22
C LEU A 145 7.73 -1.45 -5.97
N LEU A 146 6.76 -0.58 -5.74
CA LEU A 146 6.79 0.79 -6.26
C LEU A 146 7.63 1.67 -5.34
N VAL A 147 8.59 2.40 -5.91
CA VAL A 147 9.59 3.17 -5.16
C VAL A 147 9.64 4.61 -5.68
N CYS A 148 9.51 5.57 -4.78
CA CYS A 148 9.77 6.97 -5.05
C CYS A 148 11.29 7.23 -5.04
N HIS A 149 11.83 7.78 -6.12
CA HIS A 149 13.28 8.08 -6.18
C HIS A 149 13.74 9.09 -5.14
N ARG A 150 12.83 9.91 -4.62
CA ARG A 150 13.13 10.89 -3.57
C ARG A 150 13.20 10.21 -2.21
N THR A 151 14.15 10.64 -1.37
CA THR A 151 14.20 10.37 0.06
C THR A 151 14.24 11.70 0.80
N SER A 152 13.49 11.85 1.88
CA SER A 152 13.53 13.05 2.72
C SER A 152 14.76 13.08 3.64
N GLY A 153 15.42 11.94 3.81
CA GLY A 153 16.47 11.74 4.80
C GLY A 153 15.93 11.36 6.19
N ASP A 154 14.62 11.21 6.35
CA ASP A 154 14.02 10.78 7.59
C ASP A 154 14.33 9.29 7.88
N ASN A 155 14.59 8.97 9.15
CA ASN A 155 14.84 7.60 9.59
C ASN A 155 13.57 6.75 9.66
N GLU A 156 12.38 7.36 9.60
CA GLU A 156 11.10 6.68 9.57
C GLU A 156 10.74 6.14 8.19
N GLU A 157 11.37 6.65 7.13
CA GLU A 157 11.14 6.15 5.76
C GLU A 157 11.57 4.70 5.62
N VAL A 158 10.72 3.89 5.00
CA VAL A 158 11.06 2.56 4.52
C VAL A 158 11.81 2.68 3.20
N ARG A 159 13.10 2.36 3.18
CA ARG A 159 13.95 2.51 1.99
C ARG A 159 14.30 1.17 1.38
N ALA A 160 14.36 1.14 0.04
CA ALA A 160 14.81 0.00 -0.73
C ALA A 160 16.27 0.22 -1.20
N TYR A 161 17.07 -0.87 -1.17
CA TYR A 161 18.47 -0.84 -1.59
C TYR A 161 18.78 -2.03 -2.51
N GLY A 162 19.72 -1.83 -3.45
CA GLY A 162 20.14 -2.81 -4.44
C GLY A 162 20.01 -2.28 -5.87
N SER A 163 19.65 -3.13 -6.82
CA SER A 163 19.27 -2.72 -8.19
C SER A 163 17.77 -2.88 -8.41
N GLU A 164 17.21 -2.19 -9.41
CA GLU A 164 15.78 -2.31 -9.74
C GLU A 164 15.38 -3.75 -10.08
N SER A 165 16.23 -4.48 -10.80
CA SER A 165 15.98 -5.88 -11.14
C SER A 165 16.29 -6.86 -10.01
N ARG A 166 17.04 -6.43 -9.00
CA ARG A 166 17.44 -7.26 -7.85
C ARG A 166 17.59 -6.42 -6.58
N PRO A 167 16.48 -5.90 -6.03
CA PRO A 167 16.52 -5.25 -4.73
C PRO A 167 16.87 -6.26 -3.65
N ARG A 168 17.63 -5.84 -2.63
CA ARG A 168 18.19 -6.74 -1.62
C ARG A 168 17.73 -6.43 -0.21
N PHE A 169 17.53 -5.14 0.08
CA PHE A 169 17.16 -4.71 1.44
C PHE A 169 15.98 -3.76 1.36
N LEU A 170 15.10 -3.88 2.34
CA LEU A 170 13.95 -3.01 2.58
C LEU A 170 13.79 -2.80 4.07
N GLY A 171 13.67 -1.57 4.53
CA GLY A 171 13.42 -1.27 5.94
C GLY A 171 13.70 0.16 6.34
N LYS A 172 13.31 0.47 7.57
CA LYS A 172 13.56 1.75 8.24
C LYS A 172 14.97 1.78 8.87
N GLY A 173 15.59 2.96 8.92
CA GLY A 173 16.85 3.16 9.60
C GLY A 173 18.05 2.37 9.04
N LEU A 174 17.98 1.88 7.82
CA LEU A 174 19.08 1.15 7.17
C LEU A 174 20.22 2.11 6.83
N THR A 175 21.41 1.81 7.35
CA THR A 175 22.64 2.57 7.07
C THR A 175 23.45 1.89 5.96
N PRO A 176 24.36 2.61 5.27
CA PRO A 176 25.27 2.03 4.27
C PRO A 176 26.03 0.80 4.78
N ALA A 177 26.44 0.81 6.05
CA ALA A 177 27.15 -0.32 6.66
C ALA A 177 26.26 -1.57 6.77
N LEU A 178 24.97 -1.40 7.13
CA LEU A 178 24.02 -2.51 7.25
C LEU A 178 23.64 -3.11 5.90
N VAL A 179 23.64 -2.31 4.85
CA VAL A 179 23.27 -2.77 3.49
C VAL A 179 24.50 -3.12 2.64
N GLY A 180 25.72 -3.13 3.22
CA GLY A 180 26.94 -3.53 2.52
C GLY A 180 27.31 -2.60 1.34
N GLY A 181 26.95 -1.33 1.41
CA GLY A 181 27.22 -0.34 0.36
C GLY A 181 26.28 -0.43 -0.85
N GLU A 182 25.22 -1.20 -0.80
CA GLU A 182 24.21 -1.25 -1.88
C GLU A 182 23.60 0.14 -2.11
N PRO A 183 23.39 0.54 -3.36
CA PRO A 183 22.80 1.84 -3.68
C PRO A 183 21.34 1.93 -3.18
N CYS A 184 20.99 3.12 -2.68
CA CYS A 184 19.59 3.41 -2.33
C CYS A 184 18.77 3.60 -3.61
N LEU A 185 17.67 2.85 -3.71
CA LEU A 185 16.72 2.97 -4.82
C LEU A 185 15.69 4.08 -4.56
N GLY A 186 15.41 4.38 -3.31
CA GLY A 186 14.45 5.38 -2.87
C GLY A 186 13.54 4.90 -1.75
N GLU A 187 12.48 5.66 -1.51
CA GLU A 187 11.44 5.40 -0.52
C GLU A 187 10.39 4.42 -1.08
N ALA A 188 10.09 3.36 -0.33
CA ALA A 188 8.98 2.47 -0.63
C ALA A 188 7.64 3.19 -0.40
N THR A 189 6.71 3.02 -1.32
CA THR A 189 5.44 3.77 -1.32
C THR A 189 4.30 3.07 -0.58
N GLY A 190 4.53 1.91 0.02
CA GLY A 190 3.45 1.07 0.52
C GLY A 190 2.59 0.42 -0.59
N ILE A 191 3.03 0.51 -1.86
CA ILE A 191 2.34 -0.14 -2.99
C ILE A 191 3.20 -1.27 -3.55
N VAL A 192 2.67 -2.49 -3.51
CA VAL A 192 3.34 -3.71 -4.00
C VAL A 192 2.44 -4.44 -4.99
N LYS A 193 3.00 -4.92 -6.08
CA LYS A 193 2.33 -5.77 -7.07
C LYS A 193 2.85 -7.20 -6.96
N PHE A 194 1.97 -8.18 -6.81
CA PHE A 194 2.28 -9.60 -6.87
C PHE A 194 1.81 -10.19 -8.19
N ALA A 195 2.72 -10.80 -8.93
CA ALA A 195 2.42 -11.44 -10.20
C ALA A 195 1.74 -12.83 -9.99
N PRO A 196 0.84 -13.25 -10.87
CA PRO A 196 0.09 -14.51 -10.72
C PRO A 196 0.96 -15.75 -10.47
N GLN A 197 2.13 -15.84 -11.10
CA GLN A 197 3.07 -16.94 -10.90
C GLN A 197 3.70 -16.99 -9.51
N ASP A 198 3.61 -15.91 -8.73
CA ASP A 198 4.16 -15.80 -7.38
C ASP A 198 3.08 -15.95 -6.29
N HIS A 199 1.80 -16.11 -6.66
CA HIS A 199 0.69 -16.13 -5.70
C HIS A 199 0.76 -17.29 -4.72
N VAL A 200 1.14 -18.48 -5.18
CA VAL A 200 1.32 -19.63 -4.28
C VAL A 200 2.42 -19.33 -3.26
N LEU A 201 3.57 -18.86 -3.73
CA LEU A 201 4.68 -18.48 -2.85
C LEU A 201 4.26 -17.39 -1.85
N ALA A 202 3.47 -16.41 -2.29
CA ALA A 202 2.99 -15.33 -1.42
C ALA A 202 2.09 -15.86 -0.31
N ARG A 203 1.09 -16.69 -0.63
CA ARG A 203 0.21 -17.32 0.37
C ARG A 203 0.99 -18.17 1.37
N ASP A 204 1.90 -19.02 0.88
CA ASP A 204 2.70 -19.89 1.74
C ASP A 204 3.60 -19.07 2.66
N THR A 205 4.20 -17.98 2.13
CA THR A 205 5.06 -17.11 2.94
C THR A 205 4.23 -16.35 3.99
N ILE A 206 3.05 -15.82 3.63
CA ILE A 206 2.12 -15.18 4.58
C ILE A 206 1.79 -16.15 5.71
N ASN A 207 1.30 -17.35 5.38
CA ASN A 207 0.93 -18.35 6.37
C ASN A 207 2.12 -18.80 7.22
N TRP A 208 3.31 -18.89 6.64
CA TRP A 208 4.52 -19.17 7.39
C TRP A 208 4.88 -18.05 8.38
N MET A 209 4.68 -16.79 8.00
CA MET A 209 5.03 -15.63 8.85
C MET A 209 4.02 -15.40 9.97
N VAL A 210 2.74 -15.37 9.67
CA VAL A 210 1.70 -14.94 10.63
C VAL A 210 0.85 -16.09 11.18
N GLY A 211 1.09 -17.31 10.74
CA GLY A 211 0.35 -18.50 11.12
C GLY A 211 -0.69 -18.91 10.10
N ASP A 212 -0.87 -20.22 10.00
CA ASP A 212 -1.88 -20.84 9.14
C ASP A 212 -3.06 -21.29 10.02
N PRO A 213 -4.20 -20.58 9.99
CA PRO A 213 -5.35 -20.92 10.83
C PRO A 213 -6.02 -22.25 10.45
N ASP A 214 -5.70 -22.82 9.30
CA ASP A 214 -6.19 -24.17 8.89
C ASP A 214 -5.23 -25.29 9.29
N ALA A 215 -4.03 -24.95 9.82
CA ALA A 215 -3.11 -25.95 10.30
C ALA A 215 -3.56 -26.57 11.64
N GLU A 216 -3.05 -27.74 11.95
CA GLU A 216 -3.29 -28.47 13.21
C GLU A 216 -3.03 -27.56 14.42
N GLU A 217 -3.95 -27.62 15.38
CA GLU A 217 -3.85 -26.83 16.62
C GLU A 217 -2.58 -27.22 17.41
N GLY A 218 -1.87 -26.21 17.91
CA GLY A 218 -0.60 -26.41 18.63
C GLY A 218 0.63 -26.59 17.73
N SER A 219 0.46 -26.81 16.42
CA SER A 219 1.59 -26.91 15.49
C SER A 219 2.30 -25.55 15.30
N LEU A 220 3.57 -25.61 14.86
CA LEU A 220 4.33 -24.40 14.53
C LEU A 220 3.71 -23.67 13.33
N ARG A 221 3.15 -24.39 12.37
CA ARG A 221 2.43 -23.78 11.23
C ARG A 221 1.24 -22.94 11.70
N ARG A 222 0.50 -23.40 12.73
CA ARG A 222 -0.63 -22.67 13.31
C ARG A 222 -0.21 -21.35 13.92
N ARG A 223 0.96 -21.29 14.56
CA ARG A 223 1.47 -20.10 15.25
C ARG A 223 2.22 -19.13 14.34
N GLY A 224 2.72 -19.61 13.21
CA GLY A 224 3.61 -18.84 12.35
C GLY A 224 5.05 -18.76 12.89
N TYR A 225 5.91 -18.16 12.08
CA TYR A 225 7.34 -18.03 12.34
C TYR A 225 7.86 -16.61 12.30
N SER A 226 6.97 -15.61 12.37
CA SER A 226 7.42 -14.23 12.46
C SER A 226 8.17 -14.03 13.79
N PRO A 227 9.50 -13.94 13.78
CA PRO A 227 10.29 -14.10 15.02
C PRO A 227 10.37 -12.81 15.83
N ALA A 228 10.07 -11.67 15.26
CA ALA A 228 10.46 -10.40 15.86
C ALA A 228 9.34 -9.66 16.59
N ARG A 229 8.09 -9.90 16.23
CA ARG A 229 6.93 -9.20 16.80
C ARG A 229 5.67 -10.00 16.60
N MET A 230 4.71 -9.76 17.49
CA MET A 230 3.37 -10.30 17.30
C MET A 230 2.63 -9.59 16.14
N ALA A 231 2.91 -8.31 15.91
CA ALA A 231 2.42 -7.56 14.74
C ALA A 231 3.47 -7.60 13.61
N THR A 232 3.11 -8.19 12.48
CA THR A 232 3.98 -8.35 11.30
C THR A 232 3.45 -7.47 10.16
N GLU A 233 4.35 -6.70 9.54
CA GLU A 233 4.00 -5.76 8.49
C GLU A 233 4.23 -6.36 7.09
N HIS A 234 3.52 -5.86 6.08
CA HIS A 234 3.62 -6.37 4.71
C HIS A 234 4.99 -6.11 4.06
N GLU A 235 5.75 -5.13 4.53
CA GLU A 235 7.13 -4.87 4.11
C GLU A 235 8.04 -6.06 4.43
N GLU A 236 7.76 -6.79 5.49
CA GLU A 236 8.51 -8.01 5.84
C GLU A 236 8.26 -9.12 4.81
N LEU A 237 7.03 -9.24 4.28
CA LEU A 237 6.74 -10.11 3.14
C LEU A 237 7.51 -9.66 1.89
N THR A 238 7.49 -8.37 1.60
CA THR A 238 8.21 -7.78 0.46
C THR A 238 9.72 -8.04 0.57
N GLN A 239 10.30 -7.86 1.77
CA GLN A 239 11.71 -8.21 2.03
C GLN A 239 12.01 -9.71 1.83
N ARG A 240 11.07 -10.60 2.18
CA ARG A 240 11.22 -12.04 1.88
C ARG A 240 11.26 -12.30 0.38
N PHE A 241 10.37 -11.66 -0.37
CA PHE A 241 10.35 -11.76 -1.82
C PHE A 241 11.65 -11.25 -2.48
N MET A 242 12.26 -10.19 -1.95
CA MET A 242 13.59 -9.74 -2.37
C MET A 242 14.65 -10.82 -2.13
N ARG A 243 14.63 -11.46 -0.96
CA ARG A 243 15.56 -12.57 -0.63
C ARG A 243 15.37 -13.79 -1.53
N TYR A 244 14.13 -14.06 -1.96
CA TYR A 244 13.85 -15.15 -2.91
C TYR A 244 14.22 -14.79 -4.35
N GLY A 245 14.63 -13.55 -4.62
CA GLY A 245 14.88 -13.05 -5.99
C GLY A 245 13.60 -12.94 -6.82
N ARG A 246 12.45 -12.75 -6.16
CA ARG A 246 11.12 -12.68 -6.78
C ARG A 246 10.51 -11.27 -6.76
N MET A 247 11.23 -10.27 -6.28
CA MET A 247 10.80 -8.88 -6.24
C MET A 247 11.69 -8.02 -7.13
N HIS A 248 11.07 -7.11 -7.87
CA HIS A 248 11.71 -6.04 -8.61
C HIS A 248 11.32 -4.69 -7.98
N CYS A 249 12.06 -3.62 -8.26
CA CYS A 249 11.63 -2.26 -7.98
C CYS A 249 11.19 -1.57 -9.26
N VAL A 250 10.06 -0.90 -9.21
CA VAL A 250 9.59 0.02 -10.24
C VAL A 250 9.71 1.42 -9.66
N ARG A 251 10.52 2.27 -10.30
CA ARG A 251 10.83 3.60 -9.77
C ARG A 251 10.10 4.67 -10.57
N PHE A 252 9.66 5.71 -9.87
CA PHE A 252 9.20 6.95 -10.48
C PHE A 252 10.00 8.13 -9.92
N GLY A 253 10.09 9.19 -10.69
CA GLY A 253 10.90 10.35 -10.36
C GLY A 253 10.18 11.38 -9.51
N GLN A 254 10.93 12.44 -9.16
CA GLN A 254 10.43 13.53 -8.30
C GLN A 254 9.35 14.39 -8.96
N GLU A 255 9.19 14.27 -10.27
CA GLU A 255 8.15 14.97 -11.05
C GLU A 255 6.74 14.46 -10.73
N LEU A 256 6.61 13.24 -10.21
CA LEU A 256 5.34 12.68 -9.78
C LEU A 256 5.18 12.80 -8.27
N PRO A 257 4.28 13.65 -7.77
CA PRO A 257 4.05 13.81 -6.34
C PRO A 257 3.55 12.52 -5.68
N PHE A 258 4.18 12.19 -4.55
CA PHE A 258 3.80 11.11 -3.64
C PHE A 258 4.01 11.58 -2.20
N MET A 259 3.13 11.21 -1.30
CA MET A 259 3.25 11.46 0.13
C MET A 259 2.47 10.41 0.92
N GLU A 260 3.12 9.82 1.92
CA GLU A 260 2.50 9.08 3.01
C GLU A 260 2.12 10.05 4.14
N CYS A 261 1.06 9.71 4.87
CA CYS A 261 0.56 10.54 5.98
C CYS A 261 0.60 9.72 7.27
N ASP A 262 1.62 9.89 8.09
CA ASP A 262 1.80 9.11 9.31
C ASP A 262 1.44 9.88 10.58
N ASP A 263 1.60 11.19 10.59
CA ASP A 263 1.41 12.03 11.77
C ASP A 263 0.54 13.27 11.49
N ALA A 264 0.28 14.05 12.54
CA ALA A 264 -0.55 15.24 12.46
C ALA A 264 0.08 16.37 11.63
N ARG A 265 1.42 16.46 11.55
CA ARG A 265 2.15 17.45 10.77
C ARG A 265 2.07 17.11 9.28
N GLU A 266 2.24 15.84 8.95
CA GLU A 266 2.09 15.35 7.57
C GLU A 266 0.65 15.51 7.09
N TYR A 267 -0.33 15.21 7.94
CA TYR A 267 -1.73 15.45 7.61
C TYR A 267 -2.02 16.93 7.32
N ALA A 268 -1.51 17.85 8.12
CA ALA A 268 -1.63 19.28 7.83
C ALA A 268 -1.00 19.62 6.48
N ARG A 269 0.20 19.11 6.20
CA ARG A 269 0.89 19.31 4.91
C ARG A 269 0.09 18.71 3.74
N VAL A 270 -0.49 17.53 3.90
CA VAL A 270 -1.38 16.94 2.87
C VAL A 270 -2.50 17.91 2.54
N ARG A 271 -3.23 18.42 3.52
CA ARG A 271 -4.39 19.28 3.30
C ARG A 271 -4.06 20.69 2.79
N GLU A 272 -3.02 21.30 3.33
CA GLU A 272 -2.75 22.73 3.13
C GLU A 272 -1.93 23.01 1.88
N SER A 273 -1.07 22.09 1.45
CA SER A 273 -0.15 22.33 0.35
C SER A 273 -0.05 21.19 -0.65
N PHE A 274 0.15 19.97 -0.19
CA PHE A 274 0.46 18.85 -1.08
C PHE A 274 -0.72 18.50 -1.99
N TYR A 275 -1.88 18.21 -1.42
CA TYR A 275 -3.06 17.80 -2.19
C TYR A 275 -3.62 18.91 -3.11
N PRO A 276 -3.70 20.19 -2.68
CA PRO A 276 -4.06 21.28 -3.60
C PRO A 276 -3.11 21.38 -4.81
N SER A 277 -1.79 21.27 -4.59
CA SER A 277 -0.79 21.28 -5.65
C SER A 277 -0.93 20.09 -6.61
N LEU A 278 -1.18 18.91 -6.05
CA LEU A 278 -1.43 17.67 -6.81
C LEU A 278 -2.64 17.81 -7.73
N LEU A 279 -3.77 18.34 -7.23
CA LEU A 279 -4.97 18.57 -8.03
C LEU A 279 -4.72 19.58 -9.15
N ALA A 280 -3.96 20.63 -8.89
CA ALA A 280 -3.59 21.62 -9.90
C ALA A 280 -2.75 20.99 -11.03
N MET A 281 -1.82 20.08 -10.70
CA MET A 281 -1.06 19.32 -11.69
C MET A 281 -1.95 18.41 -12.53
N GLU A 282 -2.83 17.65 -11.90
CA GLU A 282 -3.72 16.70 -12.60
C GLU A 282 -4.74 17.42 -13.49
N GLY A 283 -5.13 18.65 -13.15
CA GLY A 283 -6.03 19.48 -13.93
C GLY A 283 -5.39 20.20 -15.14
N ASN A 284 -4.05 20.27 -15.20
CA ASN A 284 -3.28 20.93 -16.26
C ASN A 284 -2.29 19.99 -16.95
N PRO A 285 -2.74 19.01 -17.72
CA PRO A 285 -1.85 18.00 -18.33
C PRO A 285 -0.83 18.56 -19.33
N GLY A 286 -0.99 19.81 -19.79
CA GLY A 286 -0.08 20.45 -20.76
C GLY A 286 1.23 21.00 -20.19
N LYS A 287 1.42 21.06 -18.86
CA LYS A 287 2.67 21.54 -18.24
C LYS A 287 3.73 20.47 -18.01
N GLN A 288 3.38 19.18 -18.14
CA GLN A 288 4.32 18.08 -17.94
C GLN A 288 5.37 17.93 -19.07
N ALA A 289 5.11 18.46 -20.26
CA ALA A 289 6.00 18.35 -21.42
C ALA A 289 7.18 19.35 -21.42
N SER A 290 7.20 20.36 -20.57
CA SER A 290 8.20 21.42 -20.59
C SER A 290 9.31 21.29 -19.51
N ALA A 291 9.23 20.31 -18.62
CA ALA A 291 10.24 20.07 -17.58
C ALA A 291 11.23 18.93 -17.93
N ALA A 292 11.08 18.32 -19.11
CA ALA A 292 11.93 17.22 -19.61
C ALA A 292 12.75 17.63 -20.86
N SER A 293 12.97 18.94 -21.06
CA SER A 293 13.85 19.46 -22.12
C SER A 293 15.07 20.16 -21.53
#